data_db75ff51349dd09a63696357c4b036fd
#
_entry.id   db75ff51349dd09a63696357c4b036fd
#
_cell.length_a   1.000
_cell.length_b   1.000
_cell.length_c   1.000
_cell.angle_alpha   90.00
_cell.angle_beta   90.00
_cell.angle_gamma   90.00
#
_symmetry.space_group_name_H-M   'P 1'
#
loop_
_entity.id
_entity.type
_entity.pdbx_description
1 polymer ?
#
loop_
_entity_poly.entity_id
_entity_poly.type
_entity_poly.pdbx_seq_one_letter_code
_entity_poly.pdbx_strand_id
1 'polypeptide(L)'
;MRISVDTKAIIHVGEYSRGGRSRGVVAVKVLDHDMCLKEKLVPGGILEPVTGRSFLFFGTHYKTSDFMVDGIFLWWEERRQELSGVKHLVINLDNGPECNGHRSQFHRSMTEFADTTGLCVRLVYYNPPYHSK
;
A
#
# COMPACT_ATOMS: atom_id res chain seq x y z
N MET A 1 10.60 -16.17 2.99
CA MET A 1 10.39 -14.74 3.22
C MET A 1 8.93 -14.44 3.51
N ARG A 2 8.63 -13.48 4.38
CA ARG A 2 7.25 -13.02 4.67
C ARG A 2 7.21 -11.50 4.63
N ILE A 3 6.16 -10.96 4.03
CA ILE A 3 5.86 -9.52 4.00
C ILE A 3 4.40 -9.27 4.36
N SER A 4 4.11 -8.08 4.85
CA SER A 4 2.74 -7.59 5.03
C SER A 4 2.55 -6.37 4.15
N VAL A 5 1.48 -6.35 3.37
CA VAL A 5 1.16 -5.27 2.43
C VAL A 5 -0.14 -4.61 2.87
N ASP A 6 -0.12 -3.28 2.92
CA ASP A 6 -1.29 -2.47 3.26
C ASP A 6 -1.31 -1.20 2.42
N THR A 7 -2.50 -0.72 2.10
CA THR A 7 -2.70 0.53 1.38
C THR A 7 -3.65 1.42 2.18
N LYS A 8 -3.29 2.69 2.32
CA LYS A 8 -4.05 3.64 3.14
C LYS A 8 -5.01 4.47 2.31
N ALA A 9 -5.86 5.23 2.99
CA ALA A 9 -6.76 6.18 2.36
C ALA A 9 -5.98 7.23 1.56
N ILE A 10 -6.63 7.75 0.52
CA ILE A 10 -6.08 8.81 -0.32
C ILE A 10 -5.71 10.03 0.55
N ILE A 11 -4.51 10.54 0.34
CA ILE A 11 -4.02 11.76 0.95
C ILE A 11 -4.15 12.88 -0.08
N HIS A 12 -4.76 13.97 0.35
CA HIS A 12 -4.80 15.20 -0.42
C HIS A 12 -3.57 16.03 -0.12
N VAL A 13 -2.81 16.40 -1.16
CA VAL A 13 -1.61 17.23 -1.02
C VAL A 13 -1.99 18.69 -1.29
N GLY A 14 -1.78 19.56 -0.32
CA GLY A 14 -2.10 20.99 -0.37
C GLY A 14 -2.30 21.60 1.01
N GLU A 15 -2.69 22.87 1.03
CA GLU A 15 -2.98 23.62 2.25
C GLU A 15 -4.39 23.28 2.78
N TYR A 16 -4.53 22.11 3.42
CA TYR A 16 -5.80 21.65 3.99
C TYR A 16 -5.83 21.73 5.49
N SER A 17 -6.97 22.20 6.03
CA SER A 17 -7.28 22.04 7.44
C SER A 17 -7.90 20.67 7.72
N ARG A 18 -7.33 19.93 8.66
CA ARG A 18 -7.93 18.72 9.23
C ARG A 18 -8.61 18.99 10.58
N GLY A 19 -9.06 20.22 10.81
CA GLY A 19 -9.66 20.61 12.10
C GLY A 19 -8.63 20.74 13.25
N GLY A 20 -7.34 20.70 12.94
CA GLY A 20 -6.28 20.95 13.92
C GLY A 20 -6.19 22.43 14.30
N ARG A 21 -5.82 22.72 15.57
CA ARG A 21 -5.55 24.09 16.01
C ARG A 21 -4.06 24.39 15.86
N SER A 22 -3.73 25.43 15.09
CA SER A 22 -2.37 25.98 15.08
C SER A 22 -2.12 26.78 16.35
N ARG A 23 -0.93 26.64 16.95
CA ARG A 23 -0.50 27.43 18.10
C ARG A 23 0.29 28.67 17.68
N GLY A 24 0.21 29.08 16.42
CA GLY A 24 0.88 30.26 15.91
C GLY A 24 0.15 31.55 16.27
N VAL A 25 0.89 32.64 16.32
CA VAL A 25 0.38 34.01 16.59
C VAL A 25 -0.46 34.55 15.43
N VAL A 26 -0.30 33.99 14.23
CA VAL A 26 -1.04 34.38 13.03
C VAL A 26 -1.87 33.18 12.55
N ALA A 27 -3.18 33.40 12.35
CA ALA A 27 -4.05 32.37 11.78
C ALA A 27 -3.65 32.12 10.33
N VAL A 28 -3.19 30.89 10.04
CA VAL A 28 -2.98 30.44 8.67
C VAL A 28 -4.35 30.20 8.04
N LYS A 29 -4.68 30.94 7.00
CA LYS A 29 -5.88 30.68 6.20
C LYS A 29 -5.67 29.37 5.44
N VAL A 30 -6.35 28.32 5.83
CA VAL A 30 -6.37 27.02 5.18
C VAL A 30 -7.70 26.87 4.49
N LEU A 31 -7.69 26.38 3.26
CA LEU A 31 -8.91 26.16 2.46
C LEU A 31 -9.73 25.04 3.09
N ASP A 32 -10.97 25.36 3.45
CA ASP A 32 -11.88 24.46 4.19
C ASP A 32 -12.79 23.63 3.26
N HIS A 33 -12.92 23.98 2.00
CA HIS A 33 -13.73 23.28 1.02
C HIS A 33 -13.10 23.21 -0.37
N ASP A 34 -13.40 22.12 -1.02
CA ASP A 34 -13.22 21.62 -2.38
C ASP A 34 -12.94 22.66 -3.48
N MET A 35 -11.83 23.35 -3.39
CA MET A 35 -11.38 24.19 -4.51
C MET A 35 -10.13 23.58 -5.13
N CYS A 36 -10.35 22.75 -6.18
CA CYS A 36 -9.32 22.19 -7.06
C CYS A 36 -8.19 21.44 -6.35
N LEU A 37 -8.48 20.22 -5.94
CA LEU A 37 -7.49 19.23 -5.52
C LEU A 37 -6.43 19.07 -6.60
N LYS A 38 -5.28 19.71 -6.46
CA LYS A 38 -4.22 19.64 -7.46
C LYS A 38 -3.50 18.30 -7.47
N GLU A 39 -3.40 17.64 -6.31
CA GLU A 39 -2.70 16.37 -6.22
C GLU A 39 -3.32 15.44 -5.17
N LYS A 40 -3.50 14.17 -5.56
CA LYS A 40 -3.93 13.09 -4.69
C LYS A 40 -2.83 12.04 -4.65
N LEU A 41 -2.51 11.55 -3.46
CA LEU A 41 -1.57 10.45 -3.28
C LEU A 41 -2.26 9.27 -2.62
N VAL A 42 -2.05 8.10 -3.18
CA VAL A 42 -2.45 6.82 -2.58
C VAL A 42 -1.20 6.20 -1.97
N PRO A 43 -1.06 6.17 -0.64
CA PRO A 43 0.10 5.53 -0.03
C PRO A 43 -0.11 4.03 0.07
N GLY A 44 0.94 3.28 -0.25
CA GLY A 44 1.07 1.86 0.02
C GLY A 44 2.33 1.58 0.82
N GLY A 45 2.32 0.52 1.61
CA GLY A 45 3.45 0.12 2.42
C GLY A 45 3.63 -1.39 2.46
N ILE A 46 4.88 -1.81 2.46
CA ILE A 46 5.29 -3.20 2.64
C ILE A 46 6.18 -3.26 3.88
N LEU A 47 5.83 -4.12 4.81
CA LEU A 47 6.62 -4.41 6.01
C LEU A 47 7.21 -5.80 5.90
N GLU A 48 8.49 -5.93 6.20
CA GLU A 48 9.19 -7.20 6.44
C GLU A 48 9.18 -7.49 7.95
N PRO A 49 8.28 -8.35 8.48
CA PRO A 49 8.11 -8.49 9.92
C PRO A 49 9.34 -9.02 10.65
N VAL A 50 10.19 -9.78 9.98
CA VAL A 50 11.38 -10.39 10.58
C VAL A 50 12.52 -9.37 10.72
N THR A 51 12.69 -8.50 9.74
CA THR A 51 13.78 -7.52 9.72
C THR A 51 13.36 -6.16 10.26
N GLY A 52 12.04 -5.90 10.34
CA GLY A 52 11.48 -4.59 10.67
C GLY A 52 11.61 -3.55 9.54
N ARG A 53 12.16 -3.94 8.38
CA ARG A 53 12.27 -3.02 7.24
C ARG A 53 10.90 -2.70 6.66
N SER A 54 10.73 -1.47 6.23
CA SER A 54 9.53 -1.00 5.54
C SER A 54 9.90 -0.36 4.21
N PHE A 55 9.04 -0.58 3.22
CA PHE A 55 9.11 0.03 1.90
C PHE A 55 7.81 0.79 1.65
N LEU A 56 7.90 2.05 1.25
CA LEU A 56 6.76 2.90 0.98
C LEU A 56 6.70 3.23 -0.51
N PHE A 57 5.50 3.17 -1.07
CA PHE A 57 5.25 3.54 -2.46
C PHE A 57 3.98 4.39 -2.56
N PHE A 58 3.90 5.20 -3.61
CA PHE A 58 2.82 6.17 -3.78
C PHE A 58 2.28 6.11 -5.20
N GLY A 59 0.95 6.15 -5.32
CA GLY A 59 0.26 6.32 -6.59
C GLY A 59 -0.46 7.66 -6.64
N THR A 60 -0.75 8.13 -7.84
CA THR A 60 -1.38 9.46 -8.06
C THR A 60 -2.86 9.40 -8.40
N HIS A 61 -3.43 8.20 -8.61
CA HIS A 61 -4.81 8.07 -9.10
C HIS A 61 -5.71 7.31 -8.14
N TYR A 62 -5.77 5.99 -8.25
CA TYR A 62 -6.71 5.16 -7.52
C TYR A 62 -6.01 4.00 -6.82
N LYS A 63 -6.61 3.60 -5.72
CA LYS A 63 -6.26 2.41 -4.98
C LYS A 63 -6.81 1.19 -5.73
N THR A 64 -5.98 0.55 -6.54
CA THR A 64 -6.34 -0.59 -7.40
C THR A 64 -5.52 -1.82 -7.05
N SER A 65 -5.96 -2.98 -7.58
CA SER A 65 -5.18 -4.22 -7.50
C SER A 65 -3.81 -4.06 -8.15
N ASP A 66 -3.76 -3.42 -9.32
CA ASP A 66 -2.52 -3.20 -10.06
C ASP A 66 -1.56 -2.31 -9.27
N PHE A 67 -2.03 -1.21 -8.70
CA PHE A 67 -1.22 -0.36 -7.83
C PHE A 67 -0.56 -1.14 -6.68
N MET A 68 -1.30 -2.05 -6.06
CA MET A 68 -0.76 -2.86 -4.98
C MET A 68 0.30 -3.85 -5.49
N VAL A 69 0.04 -4.52 -6.61
CA VAL A 69 0.99 -5.49 -7.18
C VAL A 69 2.22 -4.79 -7.76
N ASP A 70 2.07 -3.62 -8.38
CA ASP A 70 3.19 -2.79 -8.84
C ASP A 70 4.11 -2.40 -7.66
N GLY A 71 3.52 -2.05 -6.52
CA GLY A 71 4.29 -1.79 -5.30
C GLY A 71 5.08 -3.02 -4.82
N ILE A 72 4.51 -4.22 -4.93
CA ILE A 72 5.20 -5.48 -4.62
C ILE A 72 6.34 -5.74 -5.62
N PHE A 73 6.13 -5.47 -6.91
CA PHE A 73 7.19 -5.55 -7.93
C PHE A 73 8.34 -4.59 -7.63
N LEU A 74 8.05 -3.32 -7.33
CA LEU A 74 9.08 -2.33 -6.99
C LEU A 74 9.89 -2.75 -5.76
N TRP A 75 9.21 -3.21 -4.71
CA TRP A 75 9.87 -3.75 -3.54
C TRP A 75 10.78 -4.94 -3.89
N TRP A 76 10.30 -5.88 -4.70
CA TRP A 76 11.10 -7.04 -5.10
C TRP A 76 12.32 -6.65 -5.92
N GLU A 77 12.18 -5.75 -6.88
CA GLU A 77 13.30 -5.26 -7.69
C GLU A 77 14.39 -4.60 -6.85
N GLU A 78 14.01 -3.84 -5.84
CA GLU A 78 14.96 -3.24 -4.91
C GLU A 78 15.69 -4.29 -4.05
N ARG A 79 14.98 -5.35 -3.68
CA ARG A 79 15.46 -6.33 -2.71
C ARG A 79 16.03 -7.61 -3.32
N ARG A 80 15.80 -7.90 -4.59
CA ARG A 80 16.08 -9.20 -5.22
C ARG A 80 17.52 -9.66 -5.08
N GLN A 81 18.49 -8.75 -5.08
CA GLN A 81 19.91 -9.11 -4.94
C GLN A 81 20.21 -9.67 -3.54
N GLU A 82 19.66 -9.04 -2.50
CA GLU A 82 19.79 -9.50 -1.11
C GLU A 82 18.96 -10.77 -0.84
N LEU A 83 17.89 -10.96 -1.59
CA LEU A 83 16.94 -12.06 -1.43
C LEU A 83 17.12 -13.17 -2.48
N SER A 84 18.28 -13.26 -3.11
CA SER A 84 18.56 -14.21 -4.21
C SER A 84 18.35 -15.69 -3.85
N GLY A 85 18.43 -16.05 -2.58
CA GLY A 85 18.15 -17.41 -2.06
C GLY A 85 16.68 -17.67 -1.72
N VAL A 86 15.80 -16.67 -1.82
CA VAL A 86 14.37 -16.81 -1.48
C VAL A 86 13.63 -17.48 -2.62
N LYS A 87 12.97 -18.59 -2.33
CA LYS A 87 12.11 -19.31 -3.28
C LYS A 87 10.62 -19.17 -2.94
N HIS A 88 10.31 -18.89 -1.67
CA HIS A 88 8.95 -18.81 -1.18
C HIS A 88 8.68 -17.44 -0.56
N LEU A 89 7.65 -16.76 -1.05
CA LEU A 89 7.18 -15.49 -0.54
C LEU A 89 5.78 -15.64 0.03
N VAL A 90 5.62 -15.33 1.30
CA VAL A 90 4.33 -15.26 1.99
C VAL A 90 3.93 -13.80 2.09
N ILE A 91 2.74 -13.46 1.57
CA ILE A 91 2.20 -12.10 1.58
C ILE A 91 0.96 -12.07 2.46
N ASN A 92 1.03 -11.31 3.55
CA ASN A 92 -0.12 -11.05 4.42
C ASN A 92 -0.92 -9.86 3.89
N LEU A 93 -2.23 -10.03 3.77
CA LEU A 93 -3.19 -9.07 3.21
C LEU A 93 -4.39 -8.91 4.14
N ASP A 94 -4.96 -7.71 4.20
CA ASP A 94 -6.12 -7.36 5.03
C ASP A 94 -7.48 -7.77 4.43
N ASN A 95 -7.48 -8.44 3.27
CA ASN A 95 -8.69 -8.81 2.53
C ASN A 95 -9.52 -7.60 2.08
N GLY A 96 -8.88 -6.46 1.84
CA GLY A 96 -9.51 -5.25 1.36
C GLY A 96 -10.08 -5.38 -0.06
N PRO A 97 -10.85 -4.39 -0.53
CA PRO A 97 -11.48 -4.43 -1.86
C PRO A 97 -10.51 -4.64 -3.01
N GLU A 98 -9.27 -4.22 -2.87
CA GLU A 98 -8.22 -4.29 -3.89
C GLU A 98 -7.60 -5.67 -4.03
N CYS A 99 -7.54 -6.43 -2.94
CA CYS A 99 -6.76 -7.66 -2.84
C CYS A 99 -7.55 -8.85 -2.28
N ASN A 100 -8.89 -8.75 -2.14
CA ASN A 100 -9.66 -9.86 -1.57
C ASN A 100 -9.61 -11.12 -2.43
N GLY A 101 -9.89 -12.26 -1.81
CA GLY A 101 -9.82 -13.58 -2.43
C GLY A 101 -10.75 -13.83 -3.62
N HIS A 102 -11.68 -12.91 -3.90
CA HIS A 102 -12.59 -12.97 -5.06
C HIS A 102 -12.20 -11.99 -6.18
N ARG A 103 -11.14 -11.21 -6.00
CA ARG A 103 -10.69 -10.22 -6.98
C ARG A 103 -9.83 -10.85 -8.06
N SER A 104 -10.45 -11.23 -9.19
CA SER A 104 -9.75 -11.90 -10.32
C SER A 104 -8.59 -11.07 -10.87
N GLN A 105 -8.72 -9.74 -10.92
CA GLN A 105 -7.65 -8.84 -11.35
C GLN A 105 -6.41 -8.97 -10.46
N PHE A 106 -6.61 -8.96 -9.13
CA PHE A 106 -5.50 -9.12 -8.18
C PHE A 106 -4.79 -10.47 -8.35
N HIS A 107 -5.56 -11.56 -8.47
CA HIS A 107 -4.99 -12.89 -8.65
C HIS A 107 -4.22 -13.01 -9.96
N ARG A 108 -4.75 -12.42 -11.05
CA ARG A 108 -4.05 -12.39 -12.34
C ARG A 108 -2.70 -11.68 -12.22
N SER A 109 -2.69 -10.46 -11.70
CA SER A 109 -1.47 -9.67 -11.54
C SER A 109 -0.45 -10.35 -10.60
N MET A 110 -0.94 -11.04 -9.54
CA MET A 110 -0.07 -11.83 -8.67
C MET A 110 0.48 -13.09 -9.33
N THR A 111 -0.26 -13.70 -10.26
CA THR A 111 0.26 -14.82 -11.07
C THR A 111 1.36 -14.34 -12.00
N GLU A 112 1.16 -13.21 -12.67
CA GLU A 112 2.18 -12.58 -13.52
C GLU A 112 3.44 -12.23 -12.71
N PHE A 113 3.28 -11.75 -11.49
CA PHE A 113 4.40 -11.51 -10.56
C PHE A 113 5.15 -12.81 -10.24
N ALA A 114 4.44 -13.88 -9.88
CA ALA A 114 5.04 -15.16 -9.55
C ALA A 114 5.81 -15.76 -10.73
N ASP A 115 5.21 -15.71 -11.93
CA ASP A 115 5.83 -16.22 -13.16
C ASP A 115 7.09 -15.42 -13.54
N THR A 116 7.03 -14.10 -13.43
CA THR A 116 8.16 -13.21 -13.75
C THR A 116 9.33 -13.37 -12.78
N THR A 117 9.03 -13.55 -11.50
CA THR A 117 10.07 -13.63 -10.44
C THR A 117 10.56 -15.05 -10.18
N GLY A 118 9.81 -16.08 -10.62
CA GLY A 118 10.06 -17.47 -10.29
C GLY A 118 9.80 -17.84 -8.82
N LEU A 119 9.09 -16.98 -8.08
CA LEU A 119 8.76 -17.19 -6.68
C LEU A 119 7.52 -18.06 -6.52
N CYS A 120 7.54 -18.95 -5.54
CA CYS A 120 6.33 -19.59 -5.04
C CYS A 120 5.63 -18.62 -4.07
N VAL A 121 4.54 -18.00 -4.50
CA VAL A 121 3.81 -17.00 -3.73
C VAL A 121 2.65 -17.64 -2.96
N ARG A 122 2.56 -17.34 -1.67
CA ARG A 122 1.43 -17.71 -0.82
C ARG A 122 0.75 -16.46 -0.28
N LEU A 123 -0.52 -16.27 -0.63
CA LEU A 123 -1.36 -15.20 -0.09
C LEU A 123 -2.01 -15.66 1.21
N VAL A 124 -1.93 -14.85 2.25
CA VAL A 124 -2.53 -15.08 3.57
C VAL A 124 -3.42 -13.90 3.90
N TYR A 125 -4.72 -14.16 3.96
CA TYR A 125 -5.71 -13.16 4.32
C TYR A 125 -6.00 -13.23 5.82
N TYR A 126 -6.02 -12.09 6.46
CA TYR A 126 -6.48 -11.96 7.85
C TYR A 126 -7.68 -11.01 7.88
N ASN A 127 -8.62 -11.33 8.73
CA ASN A 127 -9.70 -10.38 9.00
C ASN A 127 -9.14 -9.30 9.93
N PRO A 128 -9.25 -8.02 9.59
CA PRO A 128 -8.91 -6.98 10.53
C PRO A 128 -9.73 -7.16 11.81
N PRO A 129 -9.18 -6.86 12.98
CA PRO A 129 -9.93 -6.92 14.21
C PRO A 129 -11.18 -6.04 14.06
N TYR A 130 -12.33 -6.56 14.47
CA TYR A 130 -13.58 -5.84 14.39
C TYR A 130 -13.38 -4.45 14.99
N HIS A 131 -13.59 -3.42 14.17
CA HIS A 131 -13.73 -2.08 14.70
C HIS A 131 -15.00 -2.08 15.54
N SER A 132 -14.86 -2.12 16.84
CA SER A 132 -15.95 -1.79 17.74
C SER A 132 -16.43 -0.39 17.36
N LYS A 133 -17.69 -0.32 16.97
CA LYS A 133 -18.35 0.95 16.66
C LYS A 133 -18.37 1.85 17.88
#